data_ff3f26524a0e2c1ac9bd3c58c852817c
#
_entry.id   ff3f26524a0e2c1ac9bd3c58c852817c
#
_cell.length_a   1.000
_cell.length_b   1.000
_cell.length_c   1.000
_cell.angle_alpha   90.00
_cell.angle_beta   90.00
_cell.angle_gamma   90.00
#
_symmetry.space_group_name_H-M   'P 1'
#
loop_
_entity.id
_entity.type
_entity.pdbx_description
1 polymer ?
#
loop_
_entity_poly.entity_id
_entity_poly.type
_entity_poly.pdbx_seq_one_letter_code
_entity_poly.pdbx_strand_id
1 'polypeptide(L)'
;MNKVILMGRLTRDPDVRYSAGESGTSVARYTLAVDRRFNKRDGEATADFISCVAFGRSAEFAEKYFHQGLKVVVTGRIQTGSYTNRDGNKVYTTDVVVEDQ
;
A
#
# COMPACT_ATOMS: atom_id res chain seq x y z
N MET A 1 -9.75 -3.86 -17.75
CA MET A 1 -9.27 -2.65 -17.05
C MET A 1 -8.95 -2.99 -15.61
N ASN A 2 -7.83 -2.49 -15.11
CA ASN A 2 -7.41 -2.72 -13.73
C ASN A 2 -7.09 -1.37 -13.11
N LYS A 3 -8.05 -0.79 -12.42
CA LYS A 3 -7.95 0.55 -11.88
C LYS A 3 -8.56 0.60 -10.49
N VAL A 4 -7.82 1.16 -9.55
CA VAL A 4 -8.26 1.29 -8.16
C VAL A 4 -8.06 2.74 -7.73
N ILE A 5 -9.05 3.28 -7.03
CA ILE A 5 -8.97 4.60 -6.41
C ILE A 5 -9.34 4.41 -4.95
N LEU A 6 -8.43 4.75 -4.06
CA LEU A 6 -8.63 4.56 -2.63
C LEU A 6 -8.34 5.85 -1.88
N MET A 7 -9.13 6.10 -0.85
CA MET A 7 -8.87 7.17 0.12
C MET A 7 -8.82 6.54 1.50
N GLY A 8 -7.73 6.77 2.20
CA GLY A 8 -7.56 6.22 3.54
C GLY A 8 -6.43 6.88 4.29
N ARG A 9 -6.19 6.40 5.50
CA ARG A 9 -5.13 6.93 6.36
C ARG A 9 -4.01 5.91 6.47
N LEU A 10 -2.78 6.39 6.47
CA LEU A 10 -1.63 5.52 6.70
C LEU A 10 -1.68 4.96 8.12
N THR A 11 -1.48 3.65 8.23
CA THR A 11 -1.48 2.99 9.54
C THR A 11 -0.15 3.16 10.27
N ARG A 12 0.90 3.48 9.52
CA ARG A 12 2.23 3.78 10.04
C ARG A 12 3.01 4.55 8.98
N ASP A 13 4.20 5.00 9.32
CA ASP A 13 5.06 5.67 8.36
C ASP A 13 5.42 4.72 7.22
N PRO A 14 5.60 5.22 5.99
CA PRO A 14 6.01 4.38 4.88
C PRO A 14 7.37 3.72 5.14
N ASP A 15 7.49 2.47 4.73
CA ASP A 15 8.76 1.75 4.75
C ASP A 15 9.41 1.96 3.39
N VAL A 16 10.45 2.76 3.35
CA VAL A 16 11.10 3.14 2.09
C VAL A 16 12.44 2.44 1.98
N ARG A 17 12.64 1.81 0.84
CA ARG A 17 13.88 1.11 0.54
C ARG A 17 14.41 1.54 -0.82
N TYR A 18 15.72 1.54 -0.92
CA TYR A 18 16.41 1.87 -2.17
C TYR A 18 17.05 0.59 -2.69
N SER A 19 16.82 0.27 -3.96
CA SER A 19 17.47 -0.90 -4.53
C SER A 19 18.95 -0.60 -4.74
N ALA A 20 19.78 -1.57 -4.39
CA ALA A 20 21.22 -1.46 -4.59
C ALA A 20 21.53 -1.88 -6.02
N GLY A 21 21.52 -0.96 -6.94
CA GLY A 21 21.80 -1.26 -8.33
C GLY A 21 21.96 0.01 -9.14
N GLU A 22 22.30 -0.15 -10.39
CA GLU A 22 22.56 0.99 -11.27
C GLU A 22 21.33 1.88 -11.44
N SER A 23 20.13 1.29 -11.40
CA SER A 23 18.92 2.04 -11.57
C SER A 23 18.50 2.79 -10.30
N GLY A 24 18.95 2.34 -9.13
CA GLY A 24 18.67 3.03 -7.86
C GLY A 24 17.21 3.35 -7.63
N THR A 25 16.31 2.42 -7.90
CA THR A 25 14.87 2.66 -7.78
C THR A 25 14.44 2.64 -6.32
N SER A 26 13.74 3.69 -5.91
CA SER A 26 13.13 3.75 -4.58
C SER A 26 11.82 2.97 -4.59
N VAL A 27 11.56 2.27 -3.48
CA VAL A 27 10.31 1.54 -3.27
C VAL A 27 9.77 1.92 -1.90
N ALA A 28 8.54 2.41 -1.86
CA ALA A 28 7.86 2.73 -0.61
C ALA A 28 6.66 1.80 -0.44
N ARG A 29 6.54 1.21 0.75
CA ARG A 29 5.41 0.38 1.10
C ARG A 29 4.69 1.00 2.27
N TYR A 30 3.38 1.08 2.16
CA TYR A 30 2.54 1.56 3.26
C TYR A 30 1.18 0.88 3.20
N THR A 31 0.49 0.91 4.32
CA THR A 31 -0.84 0.32 4.42
C THR A 31 -1.84 1.43 4.71
N LEU A 32 -2.91 1.44 3.93
CA LEU A 32 -4.01 2.38 4.12
C LEU A 32 -5.16 1.71 4.84
N ALA A 33 -5.69 2.39 5.84
CA ALA A 33 -6.96 2.02 6.46
C ALA A 33 -8.06 2.73 5.70
N VAL A 34 -8.80 1.97 4.92
CA VAL A 34 -9.88 2.49 4.07
C VAL A 34 -11.20 2.17 4.72
N ASP A 35 -11.97 3.20 5.08
CA ASP A 35 -13.24 3.01 5.74
C ASP A 35 -14.24 2.29 4.84
N ARG A 36 -14.97 1.36 5.44
CA ARG A 36 -16.07 0.69 4.75
C ARG A 36 -17.26 1.63 4.69
N ARG A 37 -17.90 1.66 3.55
CA ARG A 37 -19.01 2.56 3.30
C ARG A 37 -20.22 2.29 4.18
N PHE A 38 -20.49 1.02 4.45
CA PHE A 38 -21.64 0.60 5.26
C PHE A 38 -21.17 -0.06 6.53
N ASN A 39 -20.78 0.75 7.46
CA ASN A 39 -20.33 0.32 8.76
C ASN A 39 -21.48 0.43 9.74
N LYS A 40 -22.05 -0.68 10.14
CA LYS A 40 -23.32 -0.70 10.85
C LYS A 40 -23.29 -1.24 12.26
N ARG A 41 -22.29 -1.95 12.66
CA ARG A 41 -22.31 -2.65 13.93
C ARG A 41 -21.14 -2.31 14.81
N ASP A 42 -21.44 -2.12 16.09
CA ASP A 42 -20.41 -1.88 17.08
C ASP A 42 -19.54 -3.13 17.24
N GLY A 43 -18.25 -2.91 17.36
CA GLY A 43 -17.28 -3.98 17.57
C GLY A 43 -16.82 -4.69 16.31
N GLU A 44 -17.35 -4.37 15.16
CA GLU A 44 -16.88 -4.94 13.91
C GLU A 44 -15.80 -4.08 13.30
N ALA A 45 -14.94 -4.72 12.50
CA ALA A 45 -13.94 -3.99 11.74
C ALA A 45 -14.63 -3.01 10.81
N THR A 46 -14.24 -1.75 10.86
CA THR A 46 -14.87 -0.70 10.09
C THR A 46 -14.01 -0.24 8.92
N ALA A 47 -12.83 -0.83 8.78
CA ALA A 47 -11.89 -0.45 7.74
C ALA A 47 -11.25 -1.69 7.14
N ASP A 48 -10.89 -1.57 5.88
CA ASP A 48 -10.06 -2.54 5.20
C ASP A 48 -8.62 -2.02 5.16
N PHE A 49 -7.68 -2.89 5.44
CA PHE A 49 -6.27 -2.52 5.43
C PHE A 49 -5.66 -2.95 4.10
N ILE A 50 -5.30 -1.99 3.29
CA ILE A 50 -4.86 -2.22 1.93
C ILE A 50 -3.37 -1.93 1.81
N SER A 51 -2.61 -2.93 1.39
CA SER A 51 -1.18 -2.78 1.17
C SER A 51 -0.94 -2.05 -0.16
N CYS A 52 -0.13 -1.01 -0.11
CA CYS A 52 0.21 -0.21 -1.27
C CYS A 52 1.71 -0.19 -1.47
N VAL A 53 2.14 -0.19 -2.73
CA VAL A 53 3.55 -0.09 -3.08
C VAL A 53 3.73 1.00 -4.14
N ALA A 54 4.68 1.89 -3.89
CA ALA A 54 5.00 2.98 -4.80
C ALA A 54 6.47 2.87 -5.22
N PHE A 55 6.74 3.26 -6.45
CA PHE A 55 8.08 3.18 -7.03
C PHE A 55 8.55 4.54 -7.51
N GLY A 56 9.87 4.74 -7.52
CA GLY A 56 10.48 5.91 -8.10
C GLY A 56 10.02 7.20 -7.46
N ARG A 57 9.54 8.13 -8.27
CA ARG A 57 9.11 9.44 -7.76
C ARG A 57 7.98 9.36 -6.76
N SER A 58 7.05 8.43 -6.96
CA SER A 58 5.96 8.23 -6.01
C SER A 58 6.49 7.77 -4.66
N ALA A 59 7.51 6.91 -4.67
CA ALA A 59 8.14 6.45 -3.43
C ALA A 59 8.85 7.59 -2.72
N GLU A 60 9.58 8.41 -3.46
CA GLU A 60 10.27 9.57 -2.91
C GLU A 60 9.30 10.58 -2.33
N PHE A 61 8.19 10.80 -3.01
CA PHE A 61 7.13 11.68 -2.52
C PHE A 61 6.54 11.17 -1.21
N ALA A 62 6.28 9.86 -1.13
CA ALA A 62 5.74 9.25 0.08
C ALA A 62 6.73 9.35 1.24
N GLU A 63 8.01 9.13 0.97
CA GLU A 63 9.05 9.28 2.00
C GLU A 63 9.06 10.68 2.58
N LYS A 64 8.90 11.66 1.72
CA LYS A 64 9.06 13.06 2.10
C LYS A 64 7.82 13.62 2.80
N TYR A 65 6.64 13.21 2.39
CA TYR A 65 5.40 13.86 2.83
C TYR A 65 4.43 12.96 3.58
N PHE A 66 4.55 11.65 3.45
CA PHE A 66 3.60 10.74 4.08
C PHE A 66 4.07 10.32 5.46
N HIS A 67 3.11 10.22 6.37
CA HIS A 67 3.38 9.78 7.75
C HIS A 67 2.14 9.10 8.31
N GLN A 68 2.32 8.40 9.43
CA GLN A 68 1.24 7.73 10.13
C GLN A 68 0.08 8.70 10.38
N GLY A 69 -1.12 8.24 10.05
CA GLY A 69 -2.34 9.01 10.31
C GLY A 69 -2.73 9.98 9.21
N LEU A 70 -1.84 10.22 8.24
CA LEU A 70 -2.15 11.12 7.14
C LEU A 70 -3.19 10.50 6.22
N LYS A 71 -4.21 11.28 5.87
CA LYS A 71 -5.24 10.85 4.93
C LYS A 71 -4.81 11.18 3.51
N VAL A 72 -4.82 10.17 2.65
CA VAL A 72 -4.36 10.32 1.27
C VAL A 72 -5.31 9.67 0.30
N VAL A 73 -5.23 10.08 -0.95
CA VAL A 73 -5.93 9.43 -2.06
C VAL A 73 -4.86 8.83 -2.96
N VAL A 74 -5.01 7.55 -3.27
CA VAL A 74 -4.11 6.88 -4.21
C VAL A 74 -4.90 6.32 -5.38
N THR A 75 -4.26 6.33 -6.52
CA THR A 75 -4.79 5.73 -7.75
C THR A 75 -3.75 4.74 -8.24
N GLY A 76 -4.20 3.55 -8.59
CA GLY A 76 -3.28 2.53 -9.05
C GLY A 76 -4.00 1.32 -9.61
N ARG A 77 -3.32 0.19 -9.56
CA ARG A 77 -3.84 -1.08 -10.04
C ARG A 77 -3.58 -2.18 -9.02
N ILE A 78 -4.41 -3.21 -9.06
CA ILE A 78 -4.21 -4.38 -8.20
C ILE A 78 -3.18 -5.28 -8.86
N GLN A 79 -2.23 -5.75 -8.06
CA GLN A 79 -1.25 -6.72 -8.48
C GLN A 79 -1.22 -7.85 -7.47
N THR A 80 -1.36 -9.07 -7.96
CA THR A 80 -1.27 -10.24 -7.11
C THR A 80 0.06 -10.92 -7.32
N GLY A 81 0.49 -11.63 -6.29
CA GLY A 81 1.73 -12.39 -6.35
C GLY A 81 1.69 -13.54 -5.37
N SER A 82 2.79 -14.24 -5.24
CA SER A 82 2.90 -15.30 -4.26
C SER A 82 4.37 -15.57 -3.95
N TYR A 83 4.60 -16.12 -2.77
CA TYR A 83 5.93 -16.59 -2.38
C TYR A 83 5.75 -17.83 -1.50
N THR A 84 6.83 -18.59 -1.36
CA THR A 84 6.85 -19.77 -0.49
C THR A 84 7.51 -19.38 0.83
N ASN A 85 6.79 -19.57 1.94
CA ASN A 85 7.33 -19.23 3.23
C ASN A 85 8.30 -20.32 3.75
N ARG A 86 8.81 -20.14 4.96
CA ARG A 86 9.77 -21.08 5.56
C ARG A 86 9.21 -22.46 5.76
N ASP A 87 7.91 -22.58 5.97
CA ASP A 87 7.25 -23.87 6.20
C ASP A 87 6.93 -24.60 4.89
N GLY A 88 7.28 -24.02 3.75
CA GLY A 88 7.00 -24.60 2.45
C GLY A 88 5.60 -24.32 1.92
N ASN A 89 4.85 -23.47 2.61
CA ASN A 89 3.49 -23.11 2.20
C ASN A 89 3.53 -21.91 1.26
N LYS A 90 2.66 -21.95 0.26
CA LYS A 90 2.53 -20.86 -0.68
C LYS A 90 1.68 -19.75 -0.08
N VAL A 91 2.21 -18.55 -0.05
CA VAL A 91 1.50 -17.38 0.47
C VAL A 91 1.17 -16.46 -0.69
N TYR A 92 -0.11 -16.09 -0.80
CA TYR A 92 -0.59 -15.20 -1.85
C TYR A 92 -0.61 -13.78 -1.36
N THR A 93 -0.24 -12.86 -2.22
CA THR A 93 -0.23 -11.44 -1.89
C THR A 93 -1.12 -10.66 -2.84
N THR A 94 -1.69 -9.58 -2.33
CA THR A 94 -2.49 -8.64 -3.13
C THR A 94 -2.08 -7.24 -2.73
N ASP A 95 -1.55 -6.49 -3.68
CA ASP A 95 -1.07 -5.13 -3.44
C ASP A 95 -1.69 -4.18 -4.44
N VAL A 96 -1.78 -2.91 -4.05
CA VAL A 96 -2.10 -1.84 -4.99
C VAL A 96 -0.79 -1.19 -5.40
N VAL A 97 -0.47 -1.28 -6.68
CA VAL A 97 0.70 -0.60 -7.24
C VAL A 97 0.27 0.82 -7.55
N VAL A 98 0.86 1.77 -6.86
CA VAL A 98 0.45 3.17 -6.92
C VAL A 98 0.93 3.80 -8.23
N GLU A 99 0.01 4.42 -8.94
CA GLU A 99 0.29 5.17 -10.16
C GLU A 99 0.29 6.67 -9.89
N ASP A 100 -0.53 7.07 -8.92
CA ASP A 100 -0.64 8.46 -8.51
C ASP A 100 -1.11 8.53 -7.07
N GLN A 101 -0.67 9.55 -6.36
CA GLN A 101 -1.02 9.69 -4.96
C GLN A 101 -0.98 11.16 -4.51
#